data_6f6b03cde093050c25598edc602a6543
#
_entry.id   6f6b03cde093050c25598edc602a6543
#
_cell.length_a   1.000
_cell.length_b   1.000
_cell.length_c   1.000
_cell.angle_alpha   90.00
_cell.angle_beta   90.00
_cell.angle_gamma   90.00
#
_symmetry.space_group_name_H-M   'P 1'
#
loop_
_entity.id
_entity.type
_entity.pdbx_description
1 polymer ?
#
loop_
_entity_poly.entity_id
_entity_poly.type
_entity_poly.pdbx_seq_one_letter_code
_entity_poly.pdbx_strand_id
1 'polypeptide(L)'
;EIIMRLRNVPGSRETIADHPLCFLEEDPQPETGIQYLEMTTDRIEVGMGKGQFITTLAQQNPNINYIGIEKYSSVLVRALEKTDAMETQPENLRFIRMDAENICNMFAKHEVDGIYLNFSDPWPKDRHAKRRLTSQTLPGRYDKILKPEGTCGIQDRQQRSVPVHLEQVEPAGWHLDAFTWDLHHERNTEPGNVMTEYEQKF
;
A
#
# COMPACT_ATOMS: atom_id res chain seq x y z
N GLU A 1 23.00 -11.22 5.52
CA GLU A 1 22.22 -9.95 5.56
C GLU A 1 22.34 -9.30 4.18
N ILE A 2 21.33 -9.47 3.31
CA ILE A 2 21.31 -8.84 1.98
C ILE A 2 20.81 -7.41 2.19
N ILE A 3 21.71 -6.45 2.24
CA ILE A 3 21.35 -5.03 2.21
C ILE A 3 20.97 -4.70 0.76
N MET A 4 19.67 -4.70 0.48
CA MET A 4 19.17 -4.13 -0.78
C MET A 4 19.30 -2.61 -0.72
N ARG A 5 20.25 -2.06 -1.46
CA ARG A 5 20.31 -0.61 -1.69
C ARG A 5 19.37 -0.27 -2.85
N LEU A 6 18.40 0.58 -2.59
CA LEU A 6 17.63 1.24 -3.66
C LEU A 6 18.62 1.96 -4.58
N ARG A 7 18.73 1.51 -5.83
CA ARG A 7 19.52 2.20 -6.84
C ARG A 7 18.67 3.33 -7.39
N ASN A 8 19.20 4.53 -7.39
CA ASN A 8 18.57 5.62 -8.11
C ASN A 8 18.46 5.27 -9.59
N VAL A 9 17.27 5.43 -10.15
CA VAL A 9 17.01 5.28 -11.59
C VAL A 9 16.97 6.71 -12.15
N PRO A 10 17.97 7.12 -12.92
CA PRO A 10 17.97 8.45 -13.55
C PRO A 10 16.71 8.67 -14.38
N GLY A 11 16.11 9.86 -14.32
CA GLY A 11 14.89 10.18 -15.06
C GLY A 11 13.59 9.62 -14.48
N SER A 12 13.65 8.85 -13.36
CA SER A 12 12.44 8.22 -12.81
C SER A 12 11.39 9.23 -12.34
N ARG A 13 11.80 10.41 -11.88
CA ARG A 13 10.86 11.46 -11.45
C ARG A 13 10.09 12.05 -12.62
N GLU A 14 10.79 12.34 -13.69
CA GLU A 14 10.23 12.86 -14.92
C GLU A 14 9.28 11.84 -15.54
N THR A 15 9.72 10.58 -15.64
CA THR A 15 8.89 9.48 -16.18
C THR A 15 7.57 9.30 -15.41
N ILE A 16 7.60 9.31 -14.08
CA ILE A 16 6.38 9.15 -13.28
C ILE A 16 5.47 10.37 -13.34
N ALA A 17 6.03 11.59 -13.46
CA ALA A 17 5.26 12.82 -13.52
C ALA A 17 4.42 12.93 -14.80
N ASP A 18 4.91 12.39 -15.91
CA ASP A 18 4.23 12.41 -17.22
C ASP A 18 3.33 11.18 -17.44
N HIS A 19 3.29 10.25 -16.49
CA HIS A 19 2.57 8.98 -16.70
C HIS A 19 1.08 9.09 -16.32
N PRO A 20 0.15 8.69 -17.21
CA PRO A 20 -1.30 8.89 -17.02
C PRO A 20 -1.89 8.11 -15.83
N LEU A 21 -1.23 7.03 -15.39
CA LEU A 21 -1.67 6.25 -14.24
C LEU A 21 -1.06 6.72 -12.92
N CYS A 22 -0.17 7.74 -12.94
CA CYS A 22 0.57 8.17 -11.75
C CYS A 22 0.25 9.62 -11.38
N PHE A 23 0.01 9.83 -10.09
CA PHE A 23 -0.16 11.15 -9.47
C PHE A 23 0.99 11.41 -8.50
N LEU A 24 1.32 12.68 -8.33
CA LEU A 24 2.34 13.12 -7.39
C LEU A 24 1.67 13.76 -6.17
N GLU A 25 2.32 13.65 -5.02
CA GLU A 25 1.88 14.32 -3.79
C GLU A 25 1.79 15.85 -3.96
N GLU A 26 2.63 16.40 -4.82
CA GLU A 26 2.71 17.82 -5.14
C GLU A 26 1.61 18.29 -6.09
N ASP A 27 0.85 17.38 -6.72
CA ASP A 27 -0.23 17.73 -7.62
C ASP A 27 -1.37 18.41 -6.83
N PRO A 28 -2.04 19.43 -7.41
CA PRO A 28 -3.15 20.10 -6.75
C PRO A 28 -4.24 19.10 -6.37
N GLN A 29 -4.64 19.08 -5.10
CA GLN A 29 -5.70 18.22 -4.60
C GLN A 29 -7.00 19.00 -4.48
N PRO A 30 -8.16 18.45 -4.88
CA PRO A 30 -9.44 19.08 -4.59
C PRO A 30 -9.74 19.00 -3.10
N GLU A 31 -10.54 19.93 -2.59
CA GLU A 31 -10.95 19.97 -1.19
C GLU A 31 -11.71 18.71 -0.72
N THR A 32 -12.16 17.87 -1.64
CA THR A 32 -13.04 16.71 -1.43
C THR A 32 -12.38 15.34 -1.66
N GLY A 33 -11.03 15.25 -1.63
CA GLY A 33 -10.32 13.99 -1.85
C GLY A 33 -9.98 13.69 -3.32
N ILE A 34 -9.65 12.43 -3.65
CA ILE A 34 -9.15 12.03 -4.97
C ILE A 34 -10.29 11.96 -6.02
N GLN A 35 -11.01 13.03 -6.23
CA GLN A 35 -12.01 13.09 -7.32
C GLN A 35 -11.38 13.15 -8.73
N TYR A 36 -10.05 13.33 -8.83
CA TYR A 36 -9.35 13.32 -10.12
C TYR A 36 -9.42 12.00 -10.86
N LEU A 37 -9.73 10.92 -10.14
CA LEU A 37 -9.66 9.60 -10.74
C LEU A 37 -10.94 9.22 -11.47
N GLU A 38 -11.99 10.08 -11.43
CA GLU A 38 -13.34 9.72 -11.90
C GLU A 38 -13.84 8.37 -11.33
N MET A 39 -13.22 7.96 -10.20
CA MET A 39 -13.51 6.70 -9.53
C MET A 39 -13.46 6.90 -8.01
N THR A 40 -14.27 6.15 -7.28
CA THR A 40 -14.17 6.06 -5.83
C THR A 40 -12.93 5.25 -5.45
N THR A 41 -12.29 5.58 -4.32
CA THR A 41 -11.16 4.79 -3.82
C THR A 41 -11.68 3.71 -2.90
N ASP A 42 -11.59 2.45 -3.34
CA ASP A 42 -12.06 1.32 -2.52
C ASP A 42 -10.91 0.73 -1.71
N ARG A 43 -9.75 0.48 -2.32
CA ARG A 43 -8.62 -0.19 -1.68
C ARG A 43 -7.29 0.50 -1.99
N ILE A 44 -6.43 0.62 -0.98
CA ILE A 44 -5.08 1.16 -1.17
C ILE A 44 -4.01 0.20 -0.64
N GLU A 45 -2.85 0.15 -1.29
CA GLU A 45 -1.64 -0.49 -0.77
C GLU A 45 -0.60 0.57 -0.47
N VAL A 46 -0.16 0.65 0.79
CA VAL A 46 0.85 1.61 1.24
C VAL A 46 2.21 0.94 1.30
N GLY A 47 3.17 1.51 0.58
CA GLY A 47 4.49 0.90 0.41
C GLY A 47 4.46 -0.27 -0.58
N MET A 48 3.74 -0.13 -1.69
CA MET A 48 3.49 -1.18 -2.66
C MET A 48 4.75 -1.73 -3.35
N GLY A 49 5.89 -1.07 -3.21
CA GLY A 49 7.12 -1.47 -3.90
C GLY A 49 6.94 -1.42 -5.42
N LYS A 50 7.17 -2.55 -6.10
CA LYS A 50 7.00 -2.68 -7.56
C LYS A 50 5.58 -3.02 -7.99
N GLY A 51 4.60 -2.94 -7.10
CA GLY A 51 3.18 -3.01 -7.39
C GLY A 51 2.61 -4.37 -7.78
N GLN A 52 3.35 -5.48 -7.58
CA GLN A 52 2.87 -6.81 -8.00
C GLN A 52 1.54 -7.18 -7.34
N PHE A 53 1.42 -7.00 -6.04
CA PHE A 53 0.23 -7.35 -5.27
C PHE A 53 -0.99 -6.54 -5.73
N ILE A 54 -0.90 -5.22 -5.69
CA ILE A 54 -2.03 -4.33 -6.01
C ILE A 54 -2.48 -4.46 -7.47
N THR A 55 -1.52 -4.65 -8.40
CA THR A 55 -1.83 -4.84 -9.82
C THR A 55 -2.57 -6.15 -10.06
N THR A 56 -2.15 -7.23 -9.40
CA THR A 56 -2.84 -8.52 -9.51
C THR A 56 -4.24 -8.46 -8.92
N LEU A 57 -4.43 -7.79 -7.77
CA LEU A 57 -5.76 -7.57 -7.21
C LEU A 57 -6.66 -6.79 -8.16
N ALA A 58 -6.15 -5.73 -8.79
CA ALA A 58 -6.91 -4.93 -9.74
C ALA A 58 -7.37 -5.75 -10.95
N GLN A 59 -6.51 -6.63 -11.49
CA GLN A 59 -6.88 -7.54 -12.59
C GLN A 59 -7.95 -8.57 -12.19
N GLN A 60 -7.86 -9.09 -10.96
CA GLN A 60 -8.81 -10.10 -10.46
C GLN A 60 -10.16 -9.52 -10.07
N ASN A 61 -10.21 -8.24 -9.73
CA ASN A 61 -11.40 -7.58 -9.21
C ASN A 61 -11.70 -6.28 -9.98
N PRO A 62 -12.17 -6.35 -11.22
CA PRO A 62 -12.33 -5.17 -12.09
C PRO A 62 -13.37 -4.15 -11.58
N ASN A 63 -14.25 -4.55 -10.65
CA ASN A 63 -15.28 -3.69 -10.07
C ASN A 63 -14.82 -2.98 -8.78
N ILE A 64 -13.59 -3.22 -8.33
CA ILE A 64 -13.00 -2.60 -7.14
C ILE A 64 -11.86 -1.70 -7.60
N ASN A 65 -11.82 -0.46 -7.14
CA ASN A 65 -10.79 0.49 -7.49
C ASN A 65 -9.60 0.39 -6.53
N TYR A 66 -8.40 0.41 -7.09
CA TYR A 66 -7.16 0.22 -6.35
C TYR A 66 -6.20 1.38 -6.58
N ILE A 67 -5.52 1.78 -5.48
CA ILE A 67 -4.44 2.77 -5.53
C ILE A 67 -3.19 2.21 -4.86
N GLY A 68 -2.09 2.16 -5.61
CA GLY A 68 -0.78 1.82 -5.08
C GLY A 68 0.01 3.06 -4.68
N ILE A 69 0.51 3.10 -3.45
CA ILE A 69 1.27 4.22 -2.90
C ILE A 69 2.72 3.81 -2.69
N GLU A 70 3.66 4.57 -3.26
CA GLU A 70 5.10 4.36 -3.09
C GLU A 70 5.84 5.70 -2.97
N LYS A 71 6.76 5.77 -2.02
CA LYS A 71 7.55 6.97 -1.76
C LYS A 71 8.69 7.17 -2.77
N TYR A 72 9.30 6.07 -3.21
CA TYR A 72 10.52 6.11 -4.00
C TYR A 72 10.24 6.03 -5.49
N SER A 73 10.51 7.12 -6.24
CA SER A 73 10.30 7.21 -7.69
C SER A 73 10.99 6.07 -8.46
N SER A 74 12.21 5.69 -8.06
CA SER A 74 12.98 4.61 -8.69
C SER A 74 12.37 3.21 -8.47
N VAL A 75 11.47 3.04 -7.52
CA VAL A 75 10.70 1.82 -7.31
C VAL A 75 9.37 1.90 -8.06
N LEU A 76 8.68 3.03 -7.92
CA LEU A 76 7.40 3.28 -8.58
C LEU A 76 7.49 3.16 -10.10
N VAL A 77 8.54 3.69 -10.73
CA VAL A 77 8.74 3.58 -12.19
C VAL A 77 8.75 2.11 -12.65
N ARG A 78 9.23 1.18 -11.82
CA ARG A 78 9.19 -0.25 -12.14
C ARG A 78 7.80 -0.84 -12.10
N ALA A 79 6.91 -0.31 -11.25
CA ALA A 79 5.51 -0.69 -11.26
C ALA A 79 4.81 -0.21 -12.53
N LEU A 80 5.08 1.02 -12.96
CA LEU A 80 4.55 1.58 -14.21
C LEU A 80 5.04 0.80 -15.44
N GLU A 81 6.36 0.57 -15.57
CA GLU A 81 6.93 -0.24 -16.65
C GLU A 81 6.29 -1.64 -16.74
N LYS A 82 6.00 -2.25 -15.58
CA LYS A 82 5.34 -3.56 -15.51
C LYS A 82 3.88 -3.48 -15.97
N THR A 83 3.16 -2.44 -15.56
CA THR A 83 1.76 -2.23 -15.95
C THR A 83 1.64 -1.91 -17.44
N ASP A 84 2.56 -1.11 -17.99
CA ASP A 84 2.62 -0.79 -19.42
C ASP A 84 2.93 -2.01 -20.30
N ALA A 85 3.70 -2.95 -19.78
CA ALA A 85 4.03 -4.20 -20.49
C ALA A 85 2.89 -5.24 -20.46
N MET A 86 1.78 -4.97 -19.78
CA MET A 86 0.64 -5.89 -19.74
C MET A 86 -0.15 -5.84 -21.07
N GLU A 87 -0.64 -6.99 -21.50
CA GLU A 87 -1.51 -7.08 -22.68
C GLU A 87 -2.81 -6.29 -22.47
N THR A 88 -3.34 -6.28 -21.25
CA THR A 88 -4.49 -5.48 -20.84
C THR A 88 -4.19 -4.77 -19.54
N GLN A 89 -4.13 -3.46 -19.57
CA GLN A 89 -3.94 -2.65 -18.38
C GLN A 89 -5.24 -2.59 -17.56
N PRO A 90 -5.18 -2.73 -16.24
CA PRO A 90 -6.35 -2.60 -15.39
C PRO A 90 -6.81 -1.13 -15.33
N GLU A 91 -8.04 -0.87 -15.77
CA GLU A 91 -8.64 0.48 -15.78
C GLU A 91 -8.91 1.01 -14.35
N ASN A 92 -9.05 0.10 -13.39
CA ASN A 92 -9.36 0.32 -11.98
C ASN A 92 -8.11 0.47 -11.10
N LEU A 93 -6.92 0.77 -11.67
CA LEU A 93 -5.67 0.92 -10.94
C LEU A 93 -5.05 2.29 -11.19
N ARG A 94 -4.59 2.92 -10.11
CA ARG A 94 -3.77 4.15 -10.17
C ARG A 94 -2.61 4.05 -9.19
N PHE A 95 -1.62 4.90 -9.39
CA PHE A 95 -0.44 4.97 -8.53
C PHE A 95 -0.25 6.38 -8.01
N ILE A 96 0.26 6.50 -6.77
CA ILE A 96 0.59 7.80 -6.19
C ILE A 96 2.01 7.73 -5.64
N ARG A 97 2.84 8.66 -6.09
CA ARG A 97 4.15 8.88 -5.50
C ARG A 97 4.01 9.83 -4.34
N MET A 98 4.03 9.32 -3.11
CA MET A 98 3.92 10.12 -1.89
C MET A 98 4.56 9.46 -0.69
N ASP A 99 4.81 10.26 0.35
CA ASP A 99 5.12 9.76 1.68
C ASP A 99 3.82 9.41 2.43
N ALA A 100 3.74 8.20 3.00
CA ALA A 100 2.59 7.78 3.79
C ALA A 100 2.28 8.70 4.98
N GLU A 101 3.27 9.48 5.43
CA GLU A 101 3.06 10.50 6.46
C GLU A 101 2.07 11.58 6.03
N ASN A 102 1.88 11.81 4.76
CA ASN A 102 1.02 12.84 4.18
C ASN A 102 -0.33 12.29 3.66
N ILE A 103 -0.66 11.05 3.98
CA ILE A 103 -1.82 10.35 3.42
C ILE A 103 -3.15 11.11 3.62
N CYS A 104 -3.31 11.80 4.75
CA CYS A 104 -4.50 12.61 5.04
C CYS A 104 -4.60 13.89 4.18
N ASN A 105 -3.54 14.26 3.44
CA ASN A 105 -3.60 15.38 2.50
C ASN A 105 -4.11 14.94 1.13
N MET A 106 -4.04 13.64 0.87
CA MET A 106 -4.40 13.04 -0.41
C MET A 106 -5.81 12.45 -0.40
N PHE A 107 -6.20 11.82 0.71
CA PHE A 107 -7.49 11.15 0.87
C PHE A 107 -8.40 11.93 1.80
N ALA A 108 -9.68 12.01 1.45
CA ALA A 108 -10.70 12.59 2.30
C ALA A 108 -10.99 11.69 3.51
N LYS A 109 -11.69 12.28 4.51
CA LYS A 109 -12.14 11.53 5.68
C LYS A 109 -13.16 10.46 5.27
N HIS A 110 -12.93 9.21 5.71
CA HIS A 110 -13.81 8.07 5.45
C HIS A 110 -14.02 7.78 3.95
N GLU A 111 -12.96 7.95 3.15
CA GLU A 111 -12.99 7.69 1.71
C GLU A 111 -12.69 6.21 1.37
N VAL A 112 -11.78 5.57 2.12
CA VAL A 112 -11.18 4.28 1.77
C VAL A 112 -11.86 3.11 2.49
N ASP A 113 -12.19 2.05 1.77
CA ASP A 113 -12.78 0.81 2.33
C ASP A 113 -11.71 -0.11 2.94
N GLY A 114 -10.50 -0.13 2.37
CA GLY A 114 -9.46 -1.01 2.89
C GLY A 114 -8.04 -0.56 2.59
N ILE A 115 -7.14 -0.89 3.52
CA ILE A 115 -5.71 -0.61 3.42
C ILE A 115 -4.93 -1.91 3.50
N TYR A 116 -3.94 -2.08 2.62
CA TYR A 116 -2.96 -3.16 2.66
C TYR A 116 -1.59 -2.61 3.04
N LEU A 117 -0.95 -3.26 4.01
CA LEU A 117 0.41 -3.00 4.47
C LEU A 117 1.24 -4.27 4.32
N ASN A 118 1.83 -4.47 3.14
CA ASN A 118 2.54 -5.69 2.82
C ASN A 118 4.04 -5.51 2.99
N PHE A 119 4.67 -6.36 3.83
CA PHE A 119 6.12 -6.48 3.97
C PHE A 119 6.85 -5.15 4.13
N SER A 120 6.25 -4.23 4.86
CA SER A 120 6.93 -2.98 5.23
C SER A 120 8.24 -3.31 5.95
N ASP A 121 9.31 -2.58 5.62
CA ASP A 121 10.61 -2.75 6.28
C ASP A 121 10.43 -2.77 7.80
N PRO A 122 10.82 -3.85 8.50
CA PRO A 122 10.51 -4.01 9.92
C PRO A 122 11.23 -2.98 10.80
N TRP A 123 12.26 -2.30 10.27
CA TRP A 123 13.08 -1.35 11.02
C TRP A 123 13.29 -1.78 12.47
N PRO A 124 14.04 -2.88 12.71
CA PRO A 124 14.08 -3.56 14.01
C PRO A 124 14.68 -2.73 15.16
N LYS A 125 15.41 -1.65 14.84
CA LYS A 125 16.03 -0.78 15.85
C LYS A 125 15.01 0.26 16.34
N ASP A 126 14.88 0.43 17.65
CA ASP A 126 13.94 1.38 18.28
C ASP A 126 14.10 2.81 17.79
N ARG A 127 15.34 3.25 17.48
CA ARG A 127 15.60 4.57 16.88
C ARG A 127 14.92 4.78 15.52
N HIS A 128 14.47 3.72 14.86
CA HIS A 128 13.79 3.73 13.57
C HIS A 128 12.28 3.46 13.68
N ALA A 129 11.73 3.33 14.88
CA ALA A 129 10.32 3.00 15.11
C ALA A 129 9.37 3.93 14.32
N LYS A 130 9.67 5.22 14.25
CA LYS A 130 8.89 6.21 13.48
C LYS A 130 8.83 5.96 11.97
N ARG A 131 9.74 5.13 11.42
CA ARG A 131 9.80 4.81 9.98
C ARG A 131 8.93 3.61 9.60
N ARG A 132 8.40 2.88 10.58
CA ARG A 132 7.51 1.75 10.34
C ARG A 132 6.17 2.26 9.83
N LEU A 133 5.62 1.66 8.79
CA LEU A 133 4.26 1.96 8.30
C LEU A 133 3.18 1.66 9.36
N THR A 134 3.52 0.84 10.35
CA THR A 134 2.69 0.53 11.53
C THR A 134 3.08 1.33 12.77
N SER A 135 3.90 2.40 12.63
CA SER A 135 4.28 3.24 13.78
C SER A 135 3.04 3.94 14.37
N GLN A 136 3.06 4.21 15.69
CA GLN A 136 1.92 4.77 16.44
C GLN A 136 1.27 6.02 15.80
N THR A 137 1.98 6.75 14.95
CA THR A 137 1.45 7.94 14.27
C THR A 137 0.67 7.63 12.99
N LEU A 138 0.96 6.52 12.30
CA LEU A 138 0.31 6.16 11.04
C LEU A 138 -1.07 5.51 11.22
N PRO A 139 -1.31 4.59 12.19
CA PRO A 139 -2.66 4.09 12.46
C PRO A 139 -3.69 5.19 12.68
N GLY A 140 -3.35 6.23 13.44
CA GLY A 140 -4.23 7.37 13.64
C GLY A 140 -4.50 8.21 12.39
N ARG A 141 -3.66 8.08 11.34
CA ARG A 141 -3.90 8.68 10.02
C ARG A 141 -4.75 7.77 9.14
N TYR A 142 -4.50 6.47 9.18
CA TYR A 142 -5.30 5.47 8.48
C TYR A 142 -6.76 5.49 8.96
N ASP A 143 -6.98 5.59 10.26
CA ASP A 143 -8.30 5.72 10.87
C ASP A 143 -9.10 6.92 10.33
N LYS A 144 -8.42 8.02 10.03
CA LYS A 144 -9.08 9.20 9.46
C LYS A 144 -9.61 9.00 8.05
N ILE A 145 -8.90 8.24 7.22
CA ILE A 145 -9.25 8.03 5.82
C ILE A 145 -10.10 6.77 5.61
N LEU A 146 -10.02 5.79 6.52
CA LEU A 146 -10.86 4.59 6.49
C LEU A 146 -12.31 4.92 6.79
N LYS A 147 -13.22 4.26 6.09
CA LYS A 147 -14.63 4.20 6.45
C LYS A 147 -14.80 3.53 7.82
N PRO A 148 -15.91 3.77 8.55
CA PRO A 148 -16.13 3.17 9.86
C PRO A 148 -16.02 1.64 9.89
N GLU A 149 -16.44 0.98 8.81
CA GLU A 149 -16.35 -0.49 8.63
C GLU A 149 -15.14 -0.90 7.77
N GLY A 150 -14.21 0.05 7.53
CA GLY A 150 -13.04 -0.19 6.70
C GLY A 150 -12.03 -1.09 7.40
N THR A 151 -11.26 -1.85 6.61
CA THR A 151 -10.32 -2.85 7.09
C THR A 151 -8.87 -2.47 6.81
N CYS A 152 -7.95 -2.91 7.66
CA CYS A 152 -6.51 -2.80 7.43
C CYS A 152 -5.86 -4.18 7.50
N GLY A 153 -5.39 -4.68 6.36
CA GLY A 153 -4.65 -5.92 6.27
C GLY A 153 -3.14 -5.67 6.41
N ILE A 154 -2.50 -6.42 7.31
CA ILE A 154 -1.04 -6.34 7.52
C ILE A 154 -0.44 -7.72 7.22
N GLN A 155 0.50 -7.77 6.26
CA GLN A 155 1.29 -8.97 5.99
C GLN A 155 2.75 -8.70 6.36
N ASP A 156 3.36 -9.58 7.16
CA ASP A 156 4.77 -9.50 7.51
C ASP A 156 5.43 -10.87 7.40
N ARG A 157 6.65 -10.91 6.87
CA ARG A 157 7.44 -12.15 6.71
C ARG A 157 8.15 -12.57 7.98
N GLN A 158 8.39 -11.64 8.89
CA GLN A 158 9.14 -11.93 10.09
C GLN A 158 8.19 -12.25 11.23
N GLN A 159 8.06 -13.52 11.56
CA GLN A 159 7.29 -13.97 12.75
C GLN A 159 7.64 -13.18 14.03
N ARG A 160 8.85 -12.61 14.09
CA ARG A 160 9.31 -11.80 15.25
C ARG A 160 8.71 -10.39 15.30
N SER A 161 8.27 -9.83 14.18
CA SER A 161 7.66 -8.49 14.13
C SER A 161 6.14 -8.53 14.34
N VAL A 162 5.51 -9.65 14.09
CA VAL A 162 4.06 -9.82 14.28
C VAL A 162 3.59 -9.49 15.71
N PRO A 163 4.24 -9.95 16.79
CA PRO A 163 3.83 -9.54 18.14
C PRO A 163 3.84 -8.03 18.34
N VAL A 164 4.80 -7.32 17.76
CA VAL A 164 4.90 -5.86 17.86
C VAL A 164 3.73 -5.17 17.15
N HIS A 165 3.25 -5.72 16.03
CA HIS A 165 2.07 -5.20 15.35
C HIS A 165 0.81 -5.45 16.16
N LEU A 166 0.63 -6.67 16.68
CA LEU A 166 -0.52 -7.03 17.51
C LEU A 166 -0.62 -6.19 18.79
N GLU A 167 0.49 -5.93 19.45
CA GLU A 167 0.53 -5.07 20.64
C GLU A 167 0.12 -3.62 20.38
N GLN A 168 0.13 -3.17 19.13
CA GLN A 168 -0.24 -1.81 18.73
C GLN A 168 -1.71 -1.67 18.28
N VAL A 169 -2.41 -2.76 18.01
CA VAL A 169 -3.78 -2.74 17.48
C VAL A 169 -4.75 -2.11 18.49
N GLU A 170 -4.85 -2.69 19.69
CA GLU A 170 -5.78 -2.20 20.72
C GLU A 170 -5.46 -0.78 21.21
N PRO A 171 -4.17 -0.41 21.50
CA PRO A 171 -3.84 0.96 21.88
C PRO A 171 -4.13 1.99 20.79
N ALA A 172 -4.18 1.58 19.52
CA ALA A 172 -4.58 2.43 18.40
C ALA A 172 -6.10 2.55 18.24
N GLY A 173 -6.89 1.87 19.09
CA GLY A 173 -8.35 1.86 19.00
C GLY A 173 -8.91 0.92 17.95
N TRP A 174 -8.11 -0.01 17.43
CA TRP A 174 -8.49 -0.96 16.40
C TRP A 174 -8.88 -2.31 17.00
N HIS A 175 -9.72 -3.06 16.29
CA HIS A 175 -10.10 -4.43 16.65
C HIS A 175 -9.39 -5.43 15.73
N LEU A 176 -8.94 -6.55 16.30
CA LEU A 176 -8.34 -7.64 15.53
C LEU A 176 -9.43 -8.63 15.12
N ASP A 177 -9.79 -8.62 13.85
CA ASP A 177 -10.84 -9.50 13.32
C ASP A 177 -10.32 -10.92 13.06
N ALA A 178 -9.11 -11.02 12.47
CA ALA A 178 -8.51 -12.31 12.15
C ALA A 178 -6.98 -12.23 12.20
N PHE A 179 -6.36 -13.38 12.49
CA PHE A 179 -4.92 -13.54 12.52
C PHE A 179 -4.53 -14.94 12.07
N THR A 180 -3.51 -15.06 11.23
CA THR A 180 -2.93 -16.34 10.83
C THR A 180 -1.40 -16.28 10.71
N TRP A 181 -0.74 -17.40 10.99
CA TRP A 181 0.69 -17.59 10.74
C TRP A 181 0.97 -18.18 9.36
N ASP A 182 -0.05 -18.73 8.70
CA ASP A 182 0.07 -19.41 7.40
C ASP A 182 -1.06 -18.98 6.47
N LEU A 183 -0.92 -17.76 5.95
CA LEU A 183 -1.92 -17.10 5.14
C LEU A 183 -2.32 -17.89 3.88
N HIS A 184 -1.41 -18.71 3.34
CA HIS A 184 -1.64 -19.43 2.08
C HIS A 184 -2.24 -20.83 2.27
N HIS A 185 -2.13 -21.42 3.45
CA HIS A 185 -2.60 -22.78 3.71
C HIS A 185 -3.87 -22.83 4.59
N GLU A 186 -4.18 -21.74 5.29
CA GLU A 186 -5.41 -21.69 6.10
C GLU A 186 -6.64 -21.38 5.25
N ARG A 187 -7.62 -22.28 5.29
CA ARG A 187 -8.87 -22.20 4.49
C ARG A 187 -9.82 -21.04 4.83
N ASN A 188 -9.56 -20.32 5.92
CA ASN A 188 -10.39 -19.21 6.41
C ASN A 188 -9.82 -17.82 6.03
N THR A 189 -8.78 -17.76 5.23
CA THR A 189 -8.29 -16.50 4.67
C THR A 189 -9.21 -16.03 3.55
N GLU A 190 -9.33 -14.72 3.38
CA GLU A 190 -10.20 -14.14 2.35
C GLU A 190 -10.00 -14.81 1.00
N PRO A 191 -11.07 -15.19 0.27
CA PRO A 191 -10.95 -15.74 -1.06
C PRO A 191 -10.24 -14.75 -1.98
N GLY A 192 -9.12 -15.15 -2.59
CA GLY A 192 -8.39 -14.32 -3.54
C GLY A 192 -7.13 -13.65 -2.98
N ASN A 193 -6.58 -14.13 -1.87
CA ASN A 193 -5.27 -13.66 -1.42
C ASN A 193 -4.21 -13.87 -2.50
N VAL A 194 -3.50 -12.80 -2.83
CA VAL A 194 -2.49 -12.74 -3.89
C VAL A 194 -1.09 -12.74 -3.28
N MET A 195 -0.22 -13.61 -3.80
CA MET A 195 1.18 -13.62 -3.38
C MET A 195 1.90 -12.37 -3.85
N THR A 196 2.63 -11.74 -2.96
CA THR A 196 3.50 -10.62 -3.31
C THR A 196 4.75 -11.10 -4.06
N GLU A 197 5.45 -10.19 -4.73
CA GLU A 197 6.70 -10.49 -5.44
C GLU A 197 7.79 -11.06 -4.51
N TYR A 198 7.73 -10.73 -3.23
CA TYR A 198 8.64 -11.26 -2.22
C TYR A 198 8.31 -12.71 -1.84
N GLU A 199 7.05 -13.07 -1.72
CA GLU A 199 6.61 -14.43 -1.39
C GLU A 199 6.93 -15.41 -2.51
N GLN A 200 6.90 -14.96 -3.76
CA GLN A 200 7.22 -15.80 -4.93
C GLN A 200 8.72 -16.13 -5.04
N LYS A 201 9.60 -15.40 -4.36
CA LYS A 201 11.07 -15.56 -4.49
C LYS A 201 11.70 -16.47 -3.44
N PHE A 202 10.99 -16.88 -2.43
CA PHE A 202 11.48 -17.64 -1.29
C PHE A 202 10.48 -18.70 -0.84
#